data_2d4cec9b889c28a7278aeeefe0f7f5db
#
_entry.id   2d4cec9b889c28a7278aeeefe0f7f5db
#
_cell.length_a   1.000
_cell.length_b   1.000
_cell.length_c   1.000
_cell.angle_alpha   90.00
_cell.angle_beta   90.00
_cell.angle_gamma   90.00
#
_symmetry.space_group_name_H-M   'P 1'
#
loop_
_entity.id
_entity.type
_entity.pdbx_description
1 polymer ?
#
loop_
_entity_poly.entity_id
_entity_poly.type
_entity_poly.pdbx_seq_one_letter_code
_entity_poly.pdbx_strand_id
1 'polypeptide(L)'
;SYPILLYELTDRALREVAVVKLELEGKLREVMRIVDAGDLESQMDTLRQFKLSATVKIAAMELLGKLSIMQASDGLTALAEVILETSVDIAWSYLENRHGRPTDESGSPMHSRLAIIAYGKAGGFELAYGSDLDLVFLCPSYIQGNTDGGAIINNNVFYVRFGQRVIHIL
;
A
#
# COMPACT_ATOMS: atom_id res chain seq x y z
N SER A 1 -26.04 -24.46 -14.16
CA SER A 1 -26.03 -24.34 -12.67
C SER A 1 -24.64 -24.13 -12.05
N TYR A 2 -23.55 -24.05 -12.82
CA TYR A 2 -22.19 -23.83 -12.28
C TYR A 2 -21.79 -22.35 -12.06
N PRO A 3 -22.34 -21.33 -12.76
CA PRO A 3 -21.93 -19.94 -12.57
C PRO A 3 -22.28 -19.37 -11.20
N ILE A 4 -23.37 -19.79 -10.59
CA ILE A 4 -23.84 -19.28 -9.28
C ILE A 4 -22.93 -19.77 -8.15
N LEU A 5 -22.49 -21.03 -8.18
CA LEU A 5 -21.55 -21.59 -7.20
C LEU A 5 -20.17 -20.91 -7.25
N LEU A 6 -19.68 -20.60 -8.45
CA LEU A 6 -18.44 -19.86 -8.64
C LEU A 6 -18.55 -18.44 -8.08
N TYR A 7 -19.67 -17.77 -8.31
CA TYR A 7 -19.93 -16.43 -7.79
C TYR A 7 -20.00 -16.40 -6.25
N GLU A 8 -20.70 -17.35 -5.63
CA GLU A 8 -20.80 -17.46 -4.17
C GLU A 8 -19.45 -17.81 -3.52
N LEU A 9 -18.65 -18.69 -4.14
CA LEU A 9 -17.32 -19.03 -3.65
C LEU A 9 -16.35 -17.83 -3.75
N THR A 10 -16.41 -17.09 -4.85
CA THR A 10 -15.59 -15.90 -5.06
C THR A 10 -15.98 -14.77 -4.11
N ASP A 11 -17.28 -14.53 -3.91
CA ASP A 11 -17.78 -13.49 -3.00
C ASP A 11 -17.42 -13.81 -1.54
N ARG A 12 -17.47 -15.08 -1.14
CA ARG A 12 -17.06 -15.52 0.19
C ARG A 12 -15.55 -15.34 0.40
N ALA A 13 -14.71 -15.74 -0.57
CA ALA A 13 -13.27 -15.57 -0.50
C ALA A 13 -12.88 -14.08 -0.41
N LEU A 14 -13.49 -13.23 -1.23
CA LEU A 14 -13.27 -11.79 -1.19
C LEU A 14 -13.66 -11.16 0.16
N ARG A 15 -14.74 -11.63 0.79
CA ARG A 15 -15.14 -11.17 2.12
C ARG A 15 -14.17 -11.61 3.20
N GLU A 16 -13.68 -12.84 3.14
CA GLU A 16 -12.67 -13.35 4.08
C GLU A 16 -11.35 -12.56 3.97
N VAL A 17 -10.89 -12.26 2.76
CA VAL A 17 -9.72 -11.39 2.52
C VAL A 17 -9.95 -9.97 3.05
N ALA A 18 -11.13 -9.40 2.81
CA ALA A 18 -11.46 -8.06 3.31
C ALA A 18 -11.44 -7.98 4.84
N VAL A 19 -11.92 -9.00 5.55
CA VAL A 19 -11.86 -9.08 7.02
C VAL A 19 -10.41 -9.14 7.50
N VAL A 20 -9.56 -9.96 6.88
CA VAL A 20 -8.13 -10.06 7.21
C VAL A 20 -7.43 -8.72 6.97
N LYS A 21 -7.72 -8.05 5.85
CA LYS A 21 -7.17 -6.73 5.54
C LYS A 21 -7.53 -5.71 6.61
N LEU A 22 -8.80 -5.59 7.00
CA LEU A 22 -9.25 -4.67 8.06
C LEU A 22 -8.57 -4.92 9.41
N GLU A 23 -8.35 -6.18 9.77
CA GLU A 23 -7.61 -6.51 10.99
C GLU A 23 -6.15 -6.08 10.93
N LEU A 24 -5.48 -6.28 9.78
CA LEU A 24 -4.10 -5.87 9.57
C LEU A 24 -3.97 -4.34 9.59
N GLU A 25 -4.87 -3.63 8.92
CA GLU A 25 -4.94 -2.16 8.94
C GLU A 25 -5.11 -1.62 10.37
N GLY A 26 -6.02 -2.21 11.14
CA GLY A 26 -6.25 -1.81 12.53
C GLY A 26 -5.00 -1.96 13.39
N LYS A 27 -4.33 -3.11 13.29
CA LYS A 27 -3.08 -3.41 14.04
C LYS A 27 -1.93 -2.50 13.60
N LEU A 28 -1.75 -2.30 12.30
CA LEU A 28 -0.70 -1.43 11.79
C LEU A 28 -0.93 0.03 12.23
N ARG A 29 -2.17 0.51 12.15
CA ARG A 29 -2.53 1.86 12.60
C ARG A 29 -2.23 2.05 14.10
N GLU A 30 -2.50 1.05 14.94
CA GLU A 30 -2.19 1.11 16.36
C GLU A 30 -0.69 1.24 16.61
N VAL A 31 0.14 0.45 15.93
CA VAL A 31 1.61 0.49 16.06
C VAL A 31 2.17 1.80 15.51
N MET A 32 1.66 2.29 14.37
CA MET A 32 2.12 3.54 13.76
C MET A 32 1.74 4.79 14.58
N ARG A 33 0.71 4.74 15.42
CA ARG A 33 0.29 5.88 16.26
C ARG A 33 1.34 6.33 17.28
N ILE A 34 2.25 5.47 17.69
CA ILE A 34 3.31 5.76 18.65
C ILE A 34 4.61 6.21 17.99
N VAL A 35 4.68 6.18 16.66
CA VAL A 35 5.86 6.57 15.88
C VAL A 35 5.73 8.05 15.50
N ASP A 36 6.83 8.80 15.64
CA ASP A 36 6.86 10.20 15.22
C ASP A 36 6.64 10.32 13.71
N ALA A 37 5.64 11.09 13.33
CA ALA A 37 5.32 11.33 11.93
C ALA A 37 6.42 12.09 11.17
N GLY A 38 7.32 12.79 11.88
CA GLY A 38 8.48 13.46 11.31
C GLY A 38 9.70 12.54 11.10
N ASP A 39 9.72 11.37 11.74
CA ASP A 39 10.82 10.43 11.67
C ASP A 39 10.53 9.31 10.64
N LEU A 40 10.92 9.55 9.40
CA LEU A 40 10.73 8.60 8.30
C LEU A 40 11.43 7.27 8.55
N GLU A 41 12.63 7.27 9.15
CA GLU A 41 13.40 6.05 9.40
C GLU A 41 12.68 5.14 10.40
N SER A 42 12.22 5.69 11.51
CA SER A 42 11.41 4.97 12.49
C SER A 42 10.09 4.44 11.92
N GLN A 43 9.44 5.21 11.02
CA GLN A 43 8.25 4.76 10.33
C GLN A 43 8.55 3.55 9.41
N MET A 44 9.63 3.60 8.63
CA MET A 44 10.05 2.51 7.74
C MET A 44 10.43 1.26 8.53
N ASP A 45 11.16 1.39 9.62
CA ASP A 45 11.53 0.26 10.47
C ASP A 45 10.32 -0.39 11.13
N THR A 46 9.38 0.40 11.61
CA THR A 46 8.12 -0.09 12.15
C THR A 46 7.32 -0.87 11.11
N LEU A 47 7.25 -0.34 9.89
CA LEU A 47 6.55 -0.98 8.78
C LEU A 47 7.20 -2.33 8.40
N ARG A 48 8.54 -2.38 8.34
CA ARG A 48 9.30 -3.62 8.09
C ARG A 48 9.10 -4.67 9.18
N GLN A 49 9.14 -4.25 10.45
CA GLN A 49 8.91 -5.14 11.59
C GLN A 49 7.49 -5.70 11.58
N PHE A 50 6.50 -4.86 11.28
CA PHE A 50 5.11 -5.29 11.16
C PHE A 50 4.94 -6.31 10.01
N LYS A 51 5.47 -6.02 8.81
CA LYS A 51 5.47 -6.92 7.65
C LYS A 51 6.07 -8.28 8.02
N LEU A 52 7.24 -8.29 8.63
CA LEU A 52 7.93 -9.51 9.05
C LEU A 52 7.10 -10.31 10.06
N SER A 53 6.61 -9.67 11.11
CA SER A 53 5.81 -10.30 12.15
C SER A 53 4.53 -10.93 11.61
N ALA A 54 3.80 -10.20 10.76
CA ALA A 54 2.58 -10.69 10.12
C ALA A 54 2.87 -11.86 9.17
N THR A 55 3.94 -11.78 8.37
CA THR A 55 4.37 -12.87 7.48
C THR A 55 4.71 -14.14 8.27
N VAL A 56 5.49 -14.03 9.35
CA VAL A 56 5.83 -15.17 10.21
C VAL A 56 4.58 -15.78 10.84
N LYS A 57 3.62 -14.96 11.24
CA LYS A 57 2.35 -15.46 11.80
C LYS A 57 1.54 -16.24 10.78
N ILE A 58 1.42 -15.75 9.54
CA ILE A 58 0.73 -16.45 8.44
C ILE A 58 1.42 -17.79 8.19
N ALA A 59 2.76 -17.81 8.07
CA ALA A 59 3.53 -19.02 7.84
C ALA A 59 3.37 -20.04 8.98
N ALA A 60 3.40 -19.62 10.23
CA ALA A 60 3.19 -20.50 11.36
C ALA A 60 1.78 -21.13 11.37
N MET A 61 0.75 -20.36 10.99
CA MET A 61 -0.62 -20.87 10.91
C MET A 61 -0.79 -21.87 9.75
N GLU A 62 -0.13 -21.63 8.62
CA GLU A 62 -0.12 -22.58 7.49
C GLU A 62 0.59 -23.89 7.89
N LEU A 63 1.79 -23.81 8.47
CA LEU A 63 2.56 -24.98 8.94
C LEU A 63 1.81 -25.80 10.00
N LEU A 64 1.02 -25.16 10.84
CA LEU A 64 0.16 -25.82 11.82
C LEU A 64 -1.15 -26.38 11.24
N GLY A 65 -1.35 -26.25 9.92
CA GLY A 65 -2.56 -26.71 9.23
C GLY A 65 -3.83 -25.91 9.58
N LYS A 66 -3.67 -24.70 10.14
CA LYS A 66 -4.79 -23.79 10.47
C LYS A 66 -5.21 -22.90 9.31
N LEU A 67 -4.34 -22.73 8.34
CA LEU A 67 -4.62 -22.06 7.06
C LEU A 67 -4.29 -23.02 5.92
N SER A 68 -5.10 -23.00 4.88
CA SER A 68 -4.72 -23.61 3.60
C SER A 68 -3.72 -22.72 2.88
N ILE A 69 -3.02 -23.26 1.88
CA ILE A 69 -2.10 -22.49 1.02
C ILE A 69 -2.82 -21.29 0.39
N MET A 70 -4.06 -21.47 -0.05
CA MET A 70 -4.86 -20.37 -0.63
C MET A 70 -5.12 -19.27 0.40
N GLN A 71 -5.53 -19.63 1.60
CA GLN A 71 -5.77 -18.65 2.67
C GLN A 71 -4.48 -17.95 3.11
N ALA A 72 -3.34 -18.63 3.09
CA ALA A 72 -2.05 -18.02 3.35
C ALA A 72 -1.68 -17.00 2.25
N SER A 73 -1.89 -17.36 0.98
CA SER A 73 -1.70 -16.46 -0.17
C SER A 73 -2.61 -15.23 -0.11
N ASP A 74 -3.89 -15.40 0.23
CA ASP A 74 -4.84 -14.32 0.45
C ASP A 74 -4.39 -13.39 1.58
N GLY A 75 -3.90 -13.96 2.68
CA GLY A 75 -3.35 -13.23 3.82
C GLY A 75 -2.10 -12.42 3.45
N LEU A 76 -1.20 -12.98 2.64
CA LEU A 76 0.00 -12.29 2.15
C LEU A 76 -0.37 -11.16 1.19
N THR A 77 -1.37 -11.35 0.35
CA THR A 77 -1.88 -10.31 -0.56
C THR A 77 -2.50 -9.16 0.23
N ALA A 78 -3.36 -9.46 1.20
CA ALA A 78 -3.93 -8.44 2.09
C ALA A 78 -2.84 -7.66 2.86
N LEU A 79 -1.81 -8.36 3.34
CA LEU A 79 -0.66 -7.73 4.00
C LEU A 79 0.09 -6.78 3.05
N ALA A 80 0.35 -7.22 1.81
CA ALA A 80 1.03 -6.41 0.81
C ALA A 80 0.24 -5.13 0.47
N GLU A 81 -1.08 -5.22 0.34
CA GLU A 81 -1.95 -4.06 0.12
C GLU A 81 -1.88 -3.06 1.29
N VAL A 82 -1.99 -3.54 2.53
CA VAL A 82 -1.93 -2.69 3.73
C VAL A 82 -0.58 -1.99 3.85
N ILE A 83 0.52 -2.69 3.59
CA ILE A 83 1.87 -2.11 3.58
C ILE A 83 2.00 -1.06 2.47
N LEU A 84 1.52 -1.36 1.26
CA LEU A 84 1.56 -0.44 0.12
C LEU A 84 0.77 0.84 0.40
N GLU A 85 -0.47 0.73 0.87
CA GLU A 85 -1.33 1.88 1.22
C GLU A 85 -0.66 2.77 2.28
N THR A 86 -0.12 2.16 3.33
CA THR A 86 0.61 2.89 4.38
C THR A 86 1.87 3.56 3.83
N SER A 87 2.62 2.89 2.94
CA SER A 87 3.81 3.47 2.29
C SER A 87 3.46 4.68 1.42
N VAL A 88 2.31 4.64 0.73
CA VAL A 88 1.78 5.76 -0.04
C VAL A 88 1.45 6.95 0.86
N ASP A 89 0.81 6.72 2.01
CA ASP A 89 0.47 7.78 2.95
C ASP A 89 1.72 8.43 3.57
N ILE A 90 2.70 7.64 3.98
CA ILE A 90 3.98 8.13 4.51
C ILE A 90 4.73 8.95 3.46
N ALA A 91 4.85 8.42 2.23
CA ALA A 91 5.54 9.09 1.13
C ALA A 91 4.88 10.42 0.76
N TRP A 92 3.55 10.45 0.71
CA TRP A 92 2.79 11.68 0.45
C TRP A 92 3.03 12.72 1.53
N SER A 93 2.84 12.35 2.80
CA SER A 93 3.02 13.25 3.95
C SER A 93 4.44 13.81 4.01
N TYR A 94 5.45 12.98 3.72
CA TYR A 94 6.85 13.40 3.68
C TYR A 94 7.10 14.50 2.63
N LEU A 95 6.55 14.34 1.42
CA LEU A 95 6.72 15.30 0.33
C LEU A 95 5.87 16.55 0.54
N GLU A 96 4.64 16.39 1.00
CA GLU A 96 3.72 17.49 1.32
C GLU A 96 4.32 18.42 2.39
N ASN A 97 4.88 17.88 3.45
CA ASN A 97 5.52 18.65 4.51
C ASN A 97 6.71 19.49 3.99
N ARG A 98 7.41 19.01 2.95
CA ARG A 98 8.59 19.67 2.39
C ARG A 98 8.26 20.63 1.26
N HIS A 99 7.37 20.23 0.36
CA HIS A 99 7.12 20.91 -0.91
C HIS A 99 5.73 21.52 -1.01
N GLY A 100 4.82 21.22 -0.07
CA GLY A 100 3.40 21.54 -0.19
C GLY A 100 2.69 20.55 -1.13
N ARG A 101 1.47 20.91 -1.53
CA ARG A 101 0.64 20.12 -2.45
C ARG A 101 0.86 20.55 -3.89
N PRO A 102 0.80 19.59 -4.83
CA PRO A 102 0.67 19.95 -6.24
C PRO A 102 -0.56 20.83 -6.46
N THR A 103 -0.45 21.87 -7.30
CA THR A 103 -1.56 22.73 -7.66
C THR A 103 -1.85 22.64 -9.16
N ASP A 104 -3.10 22.88 -9.55
CA ASP A 104 -3.49 23.02 -10.94
C ASP A 104 -3.11 24.42 -11.51
N GLU A 105 -3.47 24.69 -12.77
CA GLU A 105 -3.21 25.99 -13.41
C GLU A 105 -3.90 27.17 -12.73
N SER A 106 -4.98 26.93 -11.99
CA SER A 106 -5.67 27.97 -11.22
C SER A 106 -5.02 28.24 -9.86
N GLY A 107 -4.00 27.45 -9.48
CA GLY A 107 -3.37 27.47 -8.16
C GLY A 107 -4.16 26.70 -7.09
N SER A 108 -5.19 25.95 -7.48
CA SER A 108 -5.97 25.14 -6.54
C SER A 108 -5.25 23.82 -6.21
N PRO A 109 -5.22 23.38 -4.94
CA PRO A 109 -4.56 22.14 -4.56
C PRO A 109 -5.15 20.91 -5.27
N MET A 110 -4.31 20.10 -5.87
CA MET A 110 -4.69 18.83 -6.47
C MET A 110 -4.81 17.77 -5.38
N HIS A 111 -5.94 17.05 -5.37
CA HIS A 111 -6.18 15.95 -4.43
C HIS A 111 -5.83 14.58 -5.03
N SER A 112 -5.48 14.52 -6.31
CA SER A 112 -5.19 13.28 -7.02
C SER A 112 -3.82 12.73 -6.60
N ARG A 113 -3.80 11.53 -6.05
CA ARG A 113 -2.59 10.73 -5.82
C ARG A 113 -2.30 9.85 -7.04
N LEU A 114 -1.21 9.09 -6.98
CA LEU A 114 -0.93 8.05 -7.97
C LEU A 114 -1.99 6.94 -7.89
N ALA A 115 -2.39 6.41 -9.04
CA ALA A 115 -3.00 5.09 -9.09
C ALA A 115 -1.89 4.05 -9.19
N ILE A 116 -1.96 3.00 -8.38
CA ILE A 116 -0.98 1.92 -8.37
C ILE A 116 -1.68 0.65 -8.82
N ILE A 117 -1.16 0.04 -9.86
CA ILE A 117 -1.68 -1.22 -10.41
C ILE A 117 -0.68 -2.31 -10.09
N ALA A 118 -1.14 -3.35 -9.39
CA ALA A 118 -0.36 -4.54 -9.14
C ALA A 118 -0.56 -5.54 -10.30
N TYR A 119 0.55 -6.09 -10.77
CA TYR A 119 0.61 -7.12 -11.81
C TYR A 119 1.15 -8.43 -11.24
N GLY A 120 1.26 -9.44 -12.10
CA GLY A 120 1.84 -10.72 -11.74
C GLY A 120 1.09 -11.40 -10.59
N LYS A 121 1.83 -11.96 -9.64
CA LYS A 121 1.27 -12.70 -8.50
C LYS A 121 0.42 -11.82 -7.57
N ALA A 122 0.81 -10.56 -7.39
CA ALA A 122 0.03 -9.61 -6.57
C ALA A 122 -1.32 -9.29 -7.22
N GLY A 123 -1.33 -9.05 -8.54
CA GLY A 123 -2.56 -8.79 -9.31
C GLY A 123 -3.48 -10.00 -9.42
N GLY A 124 -2.92 -11.23 -9.37
CA GLY A 124 -3.66 -12.49 -9.40
C GLY A 124 -4.08 -13.04 -8.03
N PHE A 125 -3.79 -12.35 -6.93
CA PHE A 125 -3.99 -12.84 -5.56
C PHE A 125 -3.24 -14.16 -5.28
N GLU A 126 -2.05 -14.32 -5.86
CA GLU A 126 -1.22 -15.52 -5.79
C GLU A 126 0.14 -15.27 -5.13
N LEU A 127 0.20 -14.32 -4.18
CA LEU A 127 1.44 -14.01 -3.47
C LEU A 127 1.89 -15.20 -2.62
N ALA A 128 3.17 -15.51 -2.74
CA ALA A 128 3.87 -16.47 -1.88
C ALA A 128 4.91 -15.74 -1.02
N TYR A 129 5.46 -16.46 -0.04
CA TYR A 129 6.55 -15.94 0.79
C TYR A 129 7.74 -15.51 -0.09
N GLY A 130 8.18 -14.27 0.09
CA GLY A 130 9.29 -13.70 -0.69
C GLY A 130 8.96 -13.37 -2.15
N SER A 131 7.68 -13.31 -2.53
CA SER A 131 7.30 -12.80 -3.85
C SER A 131 7.59 -11.31 -3.97
N ASP A 132 8.11 -10.92 -5.12
CA ASP A 132 8.24 -9.51 -5.50
C ASP A 132 6.87 -8.90 -5.84
N LEU A 133 6.76 -7.59 -5.72
CA LEU A 133 5.58 -6.82 -6.11
C LEU A 133 5.85 -6.13 -7.44
N ASP A 134 5.18 -6.58 -8.50
CA ASP A 134 5.22 -5.93 -9.81
C ASP A 134 4.22 -4.78 -9.83
N LEU A 135 4.68 -3.55 -9.66
CA LEU A 135 3.85 -2.36 -9.51
C LEU A 135 4.04 -1.39 -10.68
N VAL A 136 2.93 -0.86 -11.19
CA VAL A 136 2.92 0.25 -12.14
C VAL A 136 2.25 1.46 -11.50
N PHE A 137 2.94 2.60 -11.56
CA PHE A 137 2.48 3.87 -11.03
C PHE A 137 1.92 4.73 -12.15
N LEU A 138 0.65 5.10 -12.06
CA LEU A 138 -0.01 5.99 -13.00
C LEU A 138 -0.20 7.36 -12.38
N CYS A 139 0.39 8.36 -13.01
CA CYS A 139 0.20 9.77 -12.62
C CYS A 139 -1.13 10.31 -13.14
N PRO A 140 -1.71 11.34 -12.49
CA PRO A 140 -2.82 12.08 -13.07
C PRO A 140 -2.49 12.57 -14.49
N SER A 141 -3.47 12.60 -15.38
CA SER A 141 -3.27 13.00 -16.79
C SER A 141 -2.87 14.46 -16.97
N TYR A 142 -3.13 15.30 -15.99
CA TYR A 142 -2.80 16.72 -15.98
C TYR A 142 -1.94 17.04 -14.76
N ILE A 143 -0.65 17.22 -14.99
CA ILE A 143 0.35 17.47 -13.94
C ILE A 143 1.16 18.77 -14.18
N GLN A 144 0.64 19.70 -15.03
CA GLN A 144 1.25 21.02 -15.18
C GLN A 144 1.04 21.84 -13.90
N GLY A 145 1.97 22.74 -13.62
CA GLY A 145 1.96 23.55 -12.40
C GLY A 145 3.07 23.21 -11.44
N ASN A 146 3.01 23.80 -10.27
CA ASN A 146 4.00 23.67 -9.21
C ASN A 146 3.32 23.37 -7.88
N THR A 147 4.09 22.97 -6.90
CA THR A 147 3.63 22.81 -5.50
C THR A 147 3.51 24.17 -4.81
N ASP A 148 2.68 24.24 -3.74
CA ASP A 148 2.36 25.47 -3.01
C ASP A 148 3.14 25.66 -1.70
N GLY A 149 4.11 24.82 -1.40
CA GLY A 149 4.86 24.86 -0.13
C GLY A 149 6.11 25.73 -0.17
N GLY A 150 6.89 25.67 0.92
CA GLY A 150 8.09 26.49 1.09
C GLY A 150 9.23 26.15 0.12
N ALA A 151 9.34 24.89 -0.32
CA ALA A 151 10.31 24.42 -1.31
C ALA A 151 9.60 24.02 -2.59
N ILE A 152 9.17 25.01 -3.36
CA ILE A 152 8.37 24.83 -4.60
C ILE A 152 9.13 23.97 -5.60
N ILE A 153 8.44 22.97 -6.16
CA ILE A 153 8.91 22.14 -7.27
C ILE A 153 7.80 21.94 -8.31
N ASN A 154 8.19 21.63 -9.54
CA ASN A 154 7.24 21.27 -10.58
C ASN A 154 6.46 20.00 -10.23
N ASN A 155 5.19 19.93 -10.56
CA ASN A 155 4.31 18.80 -10.24
C ASN A 155 4.83 17.47 -10.81
N ASN A 156 5.42 17.45 -12.04
CA ASN A 156 6.05 16.24 -12.58
C ASN A 156 7.17 15.72 -11.66
N VAL A 157 8.01 16.63 -11.16
CA VAL A 157 9.09 16.30 -10.25
C VAL A 157 8.54 15.76 -8.92
N PHE A 158 7.44 16.36 -8.43
CA PHE A 158 6.77 15.89 -7.21
C PHE A 158 6.28 14.44 -7.38
N TYR A 159 5.55 14.12 -8.45
CA TYR A 159 5.01 12.78 -8.67
C TYR A 159 6.10 11.73 -8.93
N VAL A 160 7.19 12.08 -9.64
CA VAL A 160 8.34 11.17 -9.78
C VAL A 160 8.99 10.87 -8.42
N ARG A 161 9.24 11.89 -7.60
CA ARG A 161 9.77 11.72 -6.26
C ARG A 161 8.81 10.96 -5.36
N PHE A 162 7.51 11.14 -5.53
CA PHE A 162 6.49 10.40 -4.80
C PHE A 162 6.56 8.90 -5.09
N GLY A 163 6.56 8.50 -6.36
CA GLY A 163 6.72 7.09 -6.74
C GLY A 163 8.04 6.49 -6.22
N GLN A 164 9.15 7.21 -6.39
CA GLN A 164 10.47 6.80 -5.87
C GLN A 164 10.46 6.63 -4.34
N ARG A 165 9.77 7.51 -3.62
CA ARG A 165 9.65 7.42 -2.17
C ARG A 165 8.81 6.23 -1.74
N VAL A 166 7.70 5.95 -2.42
CA VAL A 166 6.90 4.74 -2.16
C VAL A 166 7.75 3.48 -2.32
N ILE A 167 8.50 3.36 -3.42
CA ILE A 167 9.39 2.20 -3.66
C ILE A 167 10.48 2.09 -2.58
N HIS A 168 11.01 3.22 -2.11
CA HIS A 168 12.04 3.22 -1.07
C HIS A 168 11.52 2.77 0.31
N ILE A 169 10.25 3.02 0.61
CA ILE A 169 9.62 2.65 1.89
C ILE A 169 9.25 1.16 1.90
N LEU A 170 8.82 0.56 0.77
CA LEU A 170 8.43 -0.85 0.62
C LEU A 170 9.58 -1.83 0.88
#